data_238ed1c7c48a16aff15e279d807c6dcf
#
_entry.id   238ed1c7c48a16aff15e279d807c6dcf
#
_cell.length_a   1.000
_cell.length_b   1.000
_cell.length_c   1.000
_cell.angle_alpha   90.00
_cell.angle_beta   90.00
_cell.angle_gamma   90.00
#
_symmetry.space_group_name_H-M   'P 1'
#
loop_
_entity.id
_entity.type
_entity.pdbx_description
1 polymer ?
#
loop_
_entity_poly.entity_id
_entity_poly.type
_entity_poly.pdbx_seq_one_letter_code
_entity_poly.pdbx_strand_id
1 'polypeptide(L)'
;MKVSKKEKNRQAILEVAGELFRSKGFGAVSMREIAEVCDIATGTLYNYFKSKGQIFIEIVIQKQFKLTTKFDENAETYTELVASIKKQIISDVGTITEVEKSDWQSVFQILTSDADSSQYLSNLLYLDSQYLQSIKTYLESKAHLLPENYPIDLLLEILYNSLGLLVIRYLYTDMPSSLLMEKGLEQIEFIMGQGGKNIERYLHT
;
A
#
# COMPACT_ATOMS: atom_id res chain seq x y z
N MET A 1 -4.37 20.53 17.60
CA MET A 1 -4.06 19.54 18.65
C MET A 1 -2.56 19.54 18.91
N LYS A 2 -2.09 19.65 20.16
CA LYS A 2 -0.65 19.52 20.48
C LYS A 2 -0.26 18.04 20.45
N VAL A 3 0.66 17.68 19.56
CA VAL A 3 1.27 16.33 19.50
C VAL A 3 1.99 16.07 20.83
N SER A 4 1.74 14.93 21.49
CA SER A 4 2.35 14.59 22.76
C SER A 4 3.88 14.40 22.63
N LYS A 5 4.64 14.58 23.72
CA LYS A 5 6.09 14.32 23.73
C LYS A 5 6.41 12.86 23.35
N LYS A 6 5.55 11.93 23.78
CA LYS A 6 5.66 10.51 23.45
C LYS A 6 5.54 10.28 21.94
N GLU A 7 4.58 10.94 21.29
CA GLU A 7 4.38 10.83 19.85
C GLU A 7 5.53 11.44 19.04
N LYS A 8 6.06 12.59 19.49
CA LYS A 8 7.25 13.19 18.87
C LYS A 8 8.47 12.26 18.92
N ASN A 9 8.71 11.63 20.08
CA ASN A 9 9.81 10.68 20.20
C ASN A 9 9.59 9.44 19.32
N ARG A 10 8.36 8.94 19.27
CA ARG A 10 8.00 7.81 18.41
C ARG A 10 8.29 8.12 16.93
N GLN A 11 7.90 9.32 16.48
CA GLN A 11 8.14 9.77 15.11
C GLN A 11 9.64 9.91 14.81
N ALA A 12 10.43 10.46 15.72
CA ALA A 12 11.89 10.56 15.55
C ALA A 12 12.55 9.18 15.43
N ILE A 13 12.09 8.19 16.18
CA ILE A 13 12.58 6.80 16.07
C ILE A 13 12.26 6.22 14.67
N LEU A 14 11.05 6.44 14.16
CA LEU A 14 10.66 5.96 12.83
C LEU A 14 11.49 6.61 11.71
N GLU A 15 11.80 7.90 11.82
CA GLU A 15 12.65 8.61 10.86
C GLU A 15 14.07 8.04 10.84
N VAL A 16 14.71 7.91 12.01
CA VAL A 16 16.05 7.33 12.15
C VAL A 16 16.11 5.89 11.64
N ALA A 17 15.13 5.06 12.05
CA ALA A 17 15.07 3.68 11.60
C ALA A 17 14.86 3.59 10.08
N GLY A 18 14.04 4.46 9.49
CA GLY A 18 13.81 4.52 8.05
C GLY A 18 15.07 4.89 7.27
N GLU A 19 15.93 5.77 7.80
CA GLU A 19 17.22 6.08 7.21
C GLU A 19 18.21 4.91 7.29
N LEU A 20 18.25 4.23 8.44
CA LEU A 20 19.08 3.03 8.62
C LEU A 20 18.66 1.91 7.67
N PHE A 21 17.36 1.63 7.56
CA PHE A 21 16.86 0.60 6.65
C PHE A 21 17.16 0.92 5.18
N ARG A 22 17.05 2.19 4.77
CA ARG A 22 17.40 2.61 3.40
C ARG A 22 18.89 2.49 3.09
N SER A 23 19.74 2.79 4.07
CA SER A 23 21.21 2.83 3.85
C SER A 23 21.88 1.47 3.97
N LYS A 24 21.36 0.58 4.82
CA LYS A 24 21.99 -0.71 5.17
C LYS A 24 21.14 -1.94 4.82
N GLY A 25 19.88 -1.75 4.43
CA GLY A 25 18.89 -2.82 4.30
C GLY A 25 18.26 -3.22 5.64
N PHE A 26 17.00 -3.67 5.59
CA PHE A 26 16.26 -4.09 6.79
C PHE A 26 16.97 -5.21 7.57
N GLY A 27 17.53 -6.21 6.85
CA GLY A 27 18.19 -7.37 7.46
C GLY A 27 19.39 -7.01 8.35
N ALA A 28 20.21 -6.04 7.91
CA ALA A 28 21.46 -5.68 8.58
C ALA A 28 21.28 -4.81 9.84
N VAL A 29 20.14 -4.12 9.97
CA VAL A 29 19.88 -3.19 11.10
C VAL A 29 19.33 -3.94 12.31
N SER A 30 19.82 -3.60 13.51
CA SER A 30 19.33 -4.16 14.79
C SER A 30 18.59 -3.13 15.64
N MET A 31 17.73 -3.60 16.56
CA MET A 31 17.07 -2.74 17.56
C MET A 31 18.08 -1.96 18.41
N ARG A 32 19.23 -2.59 18.71
CA ARG A 32 20.30 -1.93 19.48
C ARG A 32 20.90 -0.76 18.70
N GLU A 33 21.19 -0.96 17.43
CA GLU A 33 21.74 0.10 16.56
C GLU A 33 20.76 1.26 16.40
N ILE A 34 19.46 0.99 16.23
CA ILE A 34 18.43 2.04 16.19
C ILE A 34 18.44 2.85 17.50
N ALA A 35 18.50 2.17 18.64
CA ALA A 35 18.54 2.82 19.95
C ALA A 35 19.80 3.70 20.11
N GLU A 36 20.96 3.20 19.70
CA GLU A 36 22.23 3.92 19.72
C GLU A 36 22.18 5.20 18.89
N VAL A 37 21.65 5.14 17.66
CA VAL A 37 21.53 6.31 16.79
C VAL A 37 20.49 7.31 17.29
N CYS A 38 19.43 6.82 17.97
CA CYS A 38 18.43 7.68 18.62
C CYS A 38 18.89 8.27 19.96
N ASP A 39 20.08 7.94 20.45
CA ASP A 39 20.61 8.31 21.77
C ASP A 39 19.65 7.93 22.92
N ILE A 40 19.11 6.71 22.85
CA ILE A 40 18.23 6.15 23.90
C ILE A 40 18.69 4.75 24.32
N ALA A 41 18.33 4.35 25.55
CA ALA A 41 18.57 2.98 25.97
C ALA A 41 17.72 2.00 25.15
N THR A 42 18.27 0.83 24.81
CA THR A 42 17.56 -0.22 24.06
C THR A 42 16.24 -0.61 24.73
N GLY A 43 16.20 -0.67 26.09
CA GLY A 43 14.95 -0.91 26.84
C GLY A 43 13.91 0.18 26.63
N THR A 44 14.34 1.44 26.45
CA THR A 44 13.45 2.55 26.12
C THR A 44 12.85 2.38 24.73
N LEU A 45 13.65 1.93 23.74
CA LEU A 45 13.14 1.63 22.40
C LEU A 45 12.07 0.53 22.43
N TYR A 46 12.26 -0.53 23.22
CA TYR A 46 11.26 -1.60 23.40
C TYR A 46 9.95 -1.13 24.07
N ASN A 47 9.94 0.01 24.77
CA ASN A 47 8.70 0.62 25.26
C ASN A 47 7.88 1.31 24.17
N TYR A 48 8.51 1.66 23.03
CA TYR A 48 7.85 2.25 21.86
C TYR A 48 7.48 1.20 20.83
N PHE A 49 8.35 0.23 20.57
CA PHE A 49 8.20 -0.77 19.52
C PHE A 49 8.67 -2.15 20.01
N LYS A 50 7.83 -3.15 19.87
CA LYS A 50 8.12 -4.52 20.32
C LYS A 50 9.18 -5.23 19.49
N SER A 51 9.30 -4.86 18.22
CA SER A 51 10.23 -5.49 17.28
C SER A 51 10.68 -4.51 16.20
N LYS A 52 11.77 -4.83 15.51
CA LYS A 52 12.24 -4.15 14.31
C LYS A 52 11.18 -4.18 13.20
N GLY A 53 10.46 -5.30 13.11
CA GLY A 53 9.37 -5.47 12.17
C GLY A 53 8.23 -4.50 12.40
N GLN A 54 7.85 -4.25 13.67
CA GLN A 54 6.85 -3.25 13.99
C GLN A 54 7.27 -1.85 13.51
N ILE A 55 8.52 -1.46 13.73
CA ILE A 55 9.06 -0.19 13.24
C ILE A 55 8.94 -0.12 11.72
N PHE A 56 9.35 -1.17 11.01
CA PHE A 56 9.33 -1.20 9.55
C PHE A 56 7.91 -1.12 8.99
N ILE A 57 6.99 -1.92 9.52
CA ILE A 57 5.57 -1.89 9.13
C ILE A 57 4.99 -0.49 9.32
N GLU A 58 5.28 0.18 10.43
CA GLU A 58 4.78 1.53 10.65
C GLU A 58 5.38 2.57 9.71
N ILE A 59 6.68 2.42 9.36
CA ILE A 59 7.31 3.27 8.34
C ILE A 59 6.62 3.08 6.99
N VAL A 60 6.38 1.84 6.58
CA VAL A 60 5.70 1.52 5.32
C VAL A 60 4.29 2.09 5.32
N ILE A 61 3.54 1.84 6.39
CA ILE A 61 2.22 2.38 6.64
C ILE A 61 2.22 3.91 6.51
N GLN A 62 3.09 4.61 7.23
CA GLN A 62 3.14 6.08 7.18
C GLN A 62 3.54 6.62 5.81
N LYS A 63 4.41 5.92 5.08
CA LYS A 63 4.75 6.29 3.70
C LYS A 63 3.56 6.09 2.76
N GLN A 64 2.90 4.96 2.85
CA GLN A 64 1.72 4.65 2.03
C GLN A 64 0.55 5.58 2.34
N PHE A 65 0.40 6.06 3.60
CA PHE A 65 -0.62 7.05 4.00
C PHE A 65 -0.29 8.50 3.66
N LYS A 66 0.98 8.83 3.42
CA LYS A 66 1.34 10.08 2.74
C LYS A 66 1.07 10.02 1.23
N LEU A 67 0.68 8.87 0.70
CA LEU A 67 0.08 8.75 -0.62
C LEU A 67 -1.27 9.46 -0.57
N THR A 68 -1.23 10.77 -0.73
CA THR A 68 -2.41 11.55 -1.05
C THR A 68 -2.90 11.03 -2.39
N THR A 69 -3.97 10.24 -2.38
CA THR A 69 -4.68 9.88 -3.61
C THR A 69 -5.02 11.18 -4.34
N LYS A 70 -4.31 11.45 -5.42
CA LYS A 70 -4.52 12.64 -6.25
C LYS A 70 -5.22 12.21 -7.52
N PHE A 71 -6.53 12.17 -7.46
CA PHE A 71 -7.33 11.95 -8.65
C PHE A 71 -7.51 13.26 -9.42
N ASP A 72 -7.71 13.14 -10.73
CA ASP A 72 -8.01 14.30 -11.57
C ASP A 72 -9.49 14.73 -11.38
N GLU A 73 -9.66 15.78 -10.60
CA GLU A 73 -10.99 16.36 -10.34
C GLU A 73 -11.64 16.96 -11.59
N ASN A 74 -10.87 17.23 -12.65
CA ASN A 74 -11.36 17.81 -13.90
C ASN A 74 -11.70 16.74 -14.96
N ALA A 75 -11.65 15.44 -14.63
CA ALA A 75 -12.08 14.41 -15.56
C ALA A 75 -13.55 14.62 -15.97
N GLU A 76 -13.79 14.78 -17.30
CA GLU A 76 -15.09 15.03 -17.91
C GLU A 76 -15.57 13.83 -18.75
N THR A 77 -14.72 12.83 -18.95
CA THR A 77 -15.02 11.63 -19.71
C THR A 77 -14.68 10.38 -18.91
N TYR A 78 -15.34 9.25 -19.25
CA TYR A 78 -15.01 7.94 -18.67
C TYR A 78 -13.53 7.55 -18.90
N THR A 79 -13.00 7.86 -20.06
CA THR A 79 -11.60 7.57 -20.41
C THR A 79 -10.63 8.36 -19.51
N GLU A 80 -10.90 9.63 -19.25
CA GLU A 80 -10.08 10.46 -18.35
C GLU A 80 -10.20 9.99 -16.89
N LEU A 81 -11.40 9.60 -16.45
CA LEU A 81 -11.65 9.02 -15.16
C LEU A 81 -10.80 7.76 -14.93
N VAL A 82 -10.84 6.81 -15.87
CA VAL A 82 -10.04 5.58 -15.82
C VAL A 82 -8.55 5.90 -15.87
N ALA A 83 -8.11 6.84 -16.70
CA ALA A 83 -6.71 7.26 -16.79
C ALA A 83 -6.20 7.85 -15.46
N SER A 84 -7.03 8.62 -14.75
CA SER A 84 -6.71 9.17 -13.44
C SER A 84 -6.49 8.09 -12.39
N ILE A 85 -7.41 7.13 -12.30
CA ILE A 85 -7.31 5.99 -11.37
C ILE A 85 -6.09 5.12 -11.70
N LYS A 86 -5.89 4.81 -12.98
CA LYS A 86 -4.75 4.06 -13.49
C LYS A 86 -3.42 4.71 -13.12
N LYS A 87 -3.29 6.02 -13.33
CA LYS A 87 -2.10 6.79 -12.95
C LYS A 87 -1.82 6.70 -11.46
N GLN A 88 -2.84 6.83 -10.61
CA GLN A 88 -2.69 6.75 -9.17
C GLN A 88 -2.25 5.34 -8.74
N ILE A 89 -2.96 4.29 -9.17
CA ILE A 89 -2.66 2.90 -8.77
C ILE A 89 -1.25 2.50 -9.22
N ILE A 90 -0.84 2.87 -10.42
CA ILE A 90 0.51 2.55 -10.93
C ILE A 90 1.58 3.31 -10.16
N SER A 91 1.32 4.56 -9.77
CA SER A 91 2.23 5.29 -8.88
C SER A 91 2.39 4.58 -7.55
N ASP A 92 1.29 4.07 -6.97
CA ASP A 92 1.30 3.39 -5.68
C ASP A 92 1.99 2.03 -5.76
N VAL A 93 1.71 1.24 -6.79
CA VAL A 93 2.44 -0.03 -7.07
C VAL A 93 3.93 0.25 -7.31
N GLY A 94 4.26 1.36 -7.95
CA GLY A 94 5.65 1.79 -8.17
C GLY A 94 6.43 1.95 -6.87
N THR A 95 5.81 2.46 -5.81
CA THR A 95 6.47 2.63 -4.49
C THR A 95 6.90 1.30 -3.87
N ILE A 96 6.22 0.20 -4.21
CA ILE A 96 6.60 -1.15 -3.75
C ILE A 96 7.96 -1.54 -4.34
N THR A 97 8.26 -1.10 -5.55
CA THR A 97 9.53 -1.42 -6.25
C THR A 97 10.72 -0.57 -5.78
N GLU A 98 10.49 0.46 -4.96
CA GLU A 98 11.55 1.26 -4.34
C GLU A 98 12.21 0.56 -3.15
N VAL A 99 11.61 -0.53 -2.67
CA VAL A 99 12.10 -1.33 -1.55
C VAL A 99 12.53 -2.70 -2.07
N GLU A 100 13.65 -3.22 -1.57
CA GLU A 100 14.15 -4.54 -1.96
C GLU A 100 13.14 -5.66 -1.65
N LYS A 101 13.02 -6.64 -2.57
CA LYS A 101 12.10 -7.77 -2.39
C LYS A 101 12.32 -8.52 -1.09
N SER A 102 13.59 -8.71 -0.69
CA SER A 102 13.97 -9.37 0.56
C SER A 102 13.44 -8.66 1.80
N ASP A 103 13.37 -7.34 1.76
CA ASP A 103 12.82 -6.54 2.86
C ASP A 103 11.30 -6.72 2.96
N TRP A 104 10.59 -6.71 1.82
CA TRP A 104 9.17 -7.06 1.78
C TRP A 104 8.89 -8.48 2.24
N GLN A 105 9.69 -9.47 1.82
CA GLN A 105 9.59 -10.86 2.27
C GLN A 105 9.74 -10.96 3.79
N SER A 106 10.68 -10.20 4.37
CA SER A 106 10.85 -10.12 5.82
C SER A 106 9.62 -9.54 6.53
N VAL A 107 8.95 -8.54 5.94
CA VAL A 107 7.67 -7.99 6.45
C VAL A 107 6.59 -9.07 6.43
N PHE A 108 6.40 -9.76 5.31
CA PHE A 108 5.40 -10.82 5.20
C PHE A 108 5.66 -11.96 6.19
N GLN A 109 6.93 -12.31 6.43
CA GLN A 109 7.29 -13.28 7.46
C GLN A 109 6.85 -12.83 8.86
N ILE A 110 7.06 -11.56 9.21
CA ILE A 110 6.63 -11.00 10.49
C ILE A 110 5.11 -11.01 10.61
N LEU A 111 4.40 -10.63 9.53
CA LEU A 111 2.93 -10.63 9.48
C LEU A 111 2.32 -12.02 9.66
N THR A 112 3.09 -13.09 9.43
CA THR A 112 2.59 -14.48 9.49
C THR A 112 3.13 -15.29 10.67
N SER A 113 4.21 -14.86 11.32
CA SER A 113 4.93 -15.66 12.34
C SER A 113 5.09 -15.00 13.70
N ASP A 114 4.81 -13.72 13.84
CA ASP A 114 4.94 -13.00 15.11
C ASP A 114 3.69 -13.19 15.99
N ALA A 115 3.86 -13.12 17.30
CA ALA A 115 2.77 -13.19 18.28
C ALA A 115 1.72 -12.08 18.08
N ASP A 116 2.15 -10.91 17.57
CA ASP A 116 1.29 -9.76 17.26
C ASP A 116 0.83 -9.71 15.79
N SER A 117 1.06 -10.79 15.02
CA SER A 117 0.77 -10.84 13.57
C SER A 117 -0.67 -10.47 13.22
N SER A 118 -1.65 -10.91 14.01
CA SER A 118 -3.06 -10.59 13.81
C SER A 118 -3.34 -9.08 13.89
N GLN A 119 -2.68 -8.37 14.80
CA GLN A 119 -2.83 -6.93 14.94
C GLN A 119 -2.20 -6.19 13.76
N TYR A 120 -1.02 -6.62 13.32
CA TYR A 120 -0.35 -6.01 12.15
C TYR A 120 -1.16 -6.23 10.87
N LEU A 121 -1.67 -7.45 10.66
CA LEU A 121 -2.53 -7.76 9.52
C LEU A 121 -3.83 -6.95 9.56
N SER A 122 -4.48 -6.84 10.72
CA SER A 122 -5.69 -6.03 10.88
C SER A 122 -5.43 -4.55 10.55
N ASN A 123 -4.32 -4.00 10.99
CA ASN A 123 -3.92 -2.63 10.65
C ASN A 123 -3.70 -2.47 9.14
N LEU A 124 -2.99 -3.40 8.50
CA LEU A 124 -2.77 -3.37 7.06
C LEU A 124 -4.09 -3.42 6.29
N LEU A 125 -4.97 -4.37 6.60
CA LEU A 125 -6.29 -4.50 5.97
C LEU A 125 -7.17 -3.26 6.19
N TYR A 126 -7.09 -2.63 7.37
CA TYR A 126 -7.79 -1.37 7.62
C TYR A 126 -7.32 -0.27 6.67
N LEU A 127 -6.02 -0.20 6.42
CA LEU A 127 -5.43 0.79 5.53
C LEU A 127 -5.80 0.56 4.07
N ASP A 128 -5.75 -0.69 3.64
CA ASP A 128 -6.20 -1.07 2.32
C ASP A 128 -7.68 -0.71 2.13
N SER A 129 -8.51 -0.90 3.16
CA SER A 129 -9.92 -0.49 3.11
C SER A 129 -10.10 1.02 2.96
N GLN A 130 -9.27 1.84 3.62
CA GLN A 130 -9.30 3.30 3.46
C GLN A 130 -8.87 3.73 2.06
N TYR A 131 -7.86 3.06 1.50
CA TYR A 131 -7.41 3.30 0.14
C TYR A 131 -8.51 2.98 -0.88
N LEU A 132 -9.13 1.80 -0.79
CA LEU A 132 -10.25 1.42 -1.66
C LEU A 132 -11.43 2.38 -1.49
N GLN A 133 -11.73 2.80 -0.27
CA GLN A 133 -12.79 3.78 0.00
C GLN A 133 -12.49 5.13 -0.68
N SER A 134 -11.23 5.56 -0.77
CA SER A 134 -10.88 6.80 -1.47
C SER A 134 -11.14 6.71 -2.97
N ILE A 135 -10.81 5.57 -3.60
CA ILE A 135 -11.11 5.32 -5.02
C ILE A 135 -12.63 5.25 -5.23
N LYS A 136 -13.33 4.54 -4.35
CA LYS A 136 -14.80 4.45 -4.39
C LYS A 136 -15.44 5.82 -4.35
N THR A 137 -15.06 6.65 -3.37
CA THR A 137 -15.59 8.01 -3.22
C THR A 137 -15.34 8.85 -4.47
N TYR A 138 -14.17 8.73 -5.09
CA TYR A 138 -13.87 9.43 -6.34
C TYR A 138 -14.76 8.93 -7.49
N LEU A 139 -14.93 7.62 -7.66
CA LEU A 139 -15.83 7.05 -8.67
C LEU A 139 -17.29 7.49 -8.46
N GLU A 140 -17.78 7.47 -7.23
CA GLU A 140 -19.12 7.92 -6.87
C GLU A 140 -19.33 9.41 -7.17
N SER A 141 -18.32 10.26 -6.92
CA SER A 141 -18.36 11.69 -7.25
C SER A 141 -18.48 11.96 -8.76
N LYS A 142 -18.05 11.00 -9.57
CA LYS A 142 -18.09 11.03 -11.05
C LYS A 142 -19.10 10.04 -11.64
N ALA A 143 -20.11 9.63 -10.87
CA ALA A 143 -21.10 8.64 -11.27
C ALA A 143 -21.76 8.91 -12.63
N HIS A 144 -21.93 10.20 -13.00
CA HIS A 144 -22.48 10.60 -14.29
C HIS A 144 -21.61 10.23 -15.51
N LEU A 145 -20.32 9.88 -15.29
CA LEU A 145 -19.41 9.39 -16.32
C LEU A 145 -19.38 7.86 -16.42
N LEU A 146 -19.97 7.17 -15.43
CA LEU A 146 -19.98 5.71 -15.39
C LEU A 146 -21.16 5.15 -16.21
N PRO A 147 -21.03 3.94 -16.76
CA PRO A 147 -22.17 3.18 -17.30
C PRO A 147 -23.29 3.01 -16.25
N GLU A 148 -24.52 2.85 -16.71
CA GLU A 148 -25.65 2.55 -15.85
C GLU A 148 -25.40 1.25 -15.06
N ASN A 149 -25.75 1.24 -13.76
CA ASN A 149 -25.54 0.10 -12.85
C ASN A 149 -24.07 -0.38 -12.73
N TYR A 150 -23.12 0.54 -12.87
CA TYR A 150 -21.70 0.21 -12.78
C TYR A 150 -21.34 -0.39 -11.41
N PRO A 151 -20.84 -1.63 -11.32
CA PRO A 151 -20.67 -2.35 -10.06
C PRO A 151 -19.35 -1.95 -9.37
N ILE A 152 -19.27 -0.73 -8.83
CA ILE A 152 -18.07 -0.14 -8.26
C ILE A 152 -17.42 -1.05 -7.22
N ASP A 153 -18.18 -1.56 -6.26
CA ASP A 153 -17.65 -2.39 -5.17
C ASP A 153 -17.01 -3.68 -5.69
N LEU A 154 -17.71 -4.38 -6.58
CA LEU A 154 -17.21 -5.62 -7.18
C LEU A 154 -15.95 -5.38 -8.02
N LEU A 155 -15.92 -4.30 -8.80
CA LEU A 155 -14.76 -3.96 -9.61
C LEU A 155 -13.54 -3.62 -8.78
N LEU A 156 -13.73 -2.87 -7.68
CA LEU A 156 -12.66 -2.54 -6.76
C LEU A 156 -12.14 -3.79 -6.04
N GLU A 157 -13.02 -4.70 -5.63
CA GLU A 157 -12.64 -5.97 -5.03
C GLU A 157 -11.81 -6.83 -5.99
N ILE A 158 -12.27 -6.99 -7.23
CA ILE A 158 -11.53 -7.75 -8.26
C ILE A 158 -10.17 -7.09 -8.55
N LEU A 159 -10.13 -5.78 -8.69
CA LEU A 159 -8.91 -5.03 -8.95
C LEU A 159 -7.90 -5.20 -7.81
N TYR A 160 -8.35 -5.03 -6.57
CA TYR A 160 -7.51 -5.19 -5.39
C TYR A 160 -6.93 -6.61 -5.28
N ASN A 161 -7.76 -7.63 -5.41
CA ASN A 161 -7.32 -9.03 -5.35
C ASN A 161 -6.35 -9.38 -6.48
N SER A 162 -6.62 -8.91 -7.69
CA SER A 162 -5.79 -9.16 -8.87
C SER A 162 -4.41 -8.50 -8.74
N LEU A 163 -4.36 -7.23 -8.37
CA LEU A 163 -3.11 -6.49 -8.16
C LEU A 163 -2.34 -7.01 -6.94
N GLY A 164 -3.03 -7.35 -5.84
CA GLY A 164 -2.42 -7.93 -4.65
C GLY A 164 -1.69 -9.23 -4.96
N LEU A 165 -2.33 -10.15 -5.72
CA LEU A 165 -1.68 -11.38 -6.14
C LEU A 165 -0.51 -11.12 -7.09
N LEU A 166 -0.62 -10.15 -7.99
CA LEU A 166 0.46 -9.76 -8.89
C LEU A 166 1.68 -9.23 -8.13
N VAL A 167 1.47 -8.41 -7.08
CA VAL A 167 2.52 -7.94 -6.17
C VAL A 167 3.17 -9.11 -5.43
N ILE A 168 2.39 -10.05 -4.89
CA ILE A 168 2.93 -11.25 -4.24
C ILE A 168 3.81 -12.04 -5.21
N ARG A 169 3.36 -12.24 -6.45
CA ARG A 169 4.18 -12.91 -7.50
C ARG A 169 5.47 -12.14 -7.76
N TYR A 170 5.42 -10.82 -7.87
CA TYR A 170 6.62 -9.99 -8.02
C TYR A 170 7.61 -10.21 -6.87
N LEU A 171 7.13 -10.23 -5.64
CA LEU A 171 7.98 -10.34 -4.45
C LEU A 171 8.64 -11.73 -4.30
N TYR A 172 7.98 -12.81 -4.75
CA TYR A 172 8.44 -14.19 -4.54
C TYR A 172 8.93 -14.91 -5.81
N THR A 173 9.06 -14.20 -6.93
CA THR A 173 9.61 -14.74 -8.17
C THR A 173 10.65 -13.80 -8.77
N ASP A 174 11.31 -14.23 -9.85
CA ASP A 174 12.27 -13.43 -10.62
C ASP A 174 11.59 -12.39 -11.54
N MET A 175 10.30 -12.09 -11.31
CA MET A 175 9.58 -11.08 -12.09
C MET A 175 10.28 -9.72 -11.95
N PRO A 176 10.67 -9.06 -13.06
CA PRO A 176 11.22 -7.71 -13.00
C PRO A 176 10.13 -6.67 -12.70
N SER A 177 10.52 -5.53 -12.14
CA SER A 177 9.59 -4.43 -11.83
C SER A 177 8.87 -3.88 -13.07
N SER A 178 9.55 -3.87 -14.23
CA SER A 178 8.93 -3.48 -15.50
C SER A 178 7.74 -4.36 -15.87
N LEU A 179 7.84 -5.69 -15.67
CA LEU A 179 6.75 -6.62 -15.95
C LEU A 179 5.62 -6.51 -14.92
N LEU A 180 5.93 -6.21 -13.65
CA LEU A 180 4.92 -5.88 -12.65
C LEU A 180 4.06 -4.70 -13.11
N MET A 181 4.71 -3.62 -13.56
CA MET A 181 4.03 -2.40 -14.01
C MET A 181 3.19 -2.65 -15.27
N GLU A 182 3.75 -3.35 -16.26
CA GLU A 182 3.05 -3.74 -17.51
C GLU A 182 1.79 -4.55 -17.21
N LYS A 183 1.92 -5.62 -16.39
CA LYS A 183 0.80 -6.49 -16.04
C LYS A 183 -0.23 -5.78 -15.16
N GLY A 184 0.21 -4.89 -14.26
CA GLY A 184 -0.69 -4.05 -13.49
C GLY A 184 -1.54 -3.13 -14.37
N LEU A 185 -0.92 -2.48 -15.36
CA LEU A 185 -1.61 -1.65 -16.36
C LEU A 185 -2.63 -2.45 -17.16
N GLU A 186 -2.24 -3.63 -17.68
CA GLU A 186 -3.15 -4.52 -18.44
C GLU A 186 -4.39 -4.91 -17.60
N GLN A 187 -4.19 -5.27 -16.31
CA GLN A 187 -5.28 -5.65 -15.43
C GLN A 187 -6.24 -4.49 -15.16
N ILE A 188 -5.70 -3.30 -14.87
CA ILE A 188 -6.53 -2.11 -14.62
C ILE A 188 -7.33 -1.76 -15.89
N GLU A 189 -6.69 -1.78 -17.07
CA GLU A 189 -7.35 -1.50 -18.35
C GLU A 189 -8.46 -2.51 -18.66
N PHE A 190 -8.22 -3.79 -18.40
CA PHE A 190 -9.22 -4.82 -18.63
C PHE A 190 -10.41 -4.67 -17.67
N ILE A 191 -10.13 -4.54 -16.37
CA ILE A 191 -11.18 -4.49 -15.34
C ILE A 191 -12.01 -3.22 -15.48
N MET A 192 -11.37 -2.07 -15.64
CA MET A 192 -12.06 -0.78 -15.69
C MET A 192 -12.43 -0.34 -17.11
N GLY A 193 -11.62 -0.67 -18.12
CA GLY A 193 -11.83 -0.19 -19.48
C GLY A 193 -12.81 -1.03 -20.31
N GLN A 194 -12.69 -2.35 -20.27
CA GLN A 194 -13.50 -3.28 -21.06
C GLN A 194 -14.43 -4.15 -20.22
N GLY A 195 -14.06 -4.42 -18.95
CA GLY A 195 -14.85 -5.25 -18.05
C GLY A 195 -16.25 -4.69 -17.77
N GLY A 196 -16.40 -3.36 -17.69
CA GLY A 196 -17.71 -2.73 -17.49
C GLY A 196 -18.72 -3.03 -18.62
N LYS A 197 -18.25 -3.12 -19.86
CA LYS A 197 -19.11 -3.47 -21.03
C LYS A 197 -19.44 -4.95 -21.13
N ASN A 198 -18.62 -5.83 -20.54
CA ASN A 198 -18.82 -7.29 -20.61
C ASN A 198 -19.54 -7.85 -19.39
N ILE A 199 -19.52 -7.18 -18.25
CA ILE A 199 -20.21 -7.63 -17.03
C ILE A 199 -21.73 -7.58 -17.23
N GLU A 200 -22.28 -6.62 -17.96
CA GLU A 200 -23.70 -6.61 -18.34
C GLU A 200 -24.16 -7.90 -19.05
N ARG A 201 -23.28 -8.53 -19.82
CA ARG A 201 -23.57 -9.80 -20.51
C ARG A 201 -23.72 -10.99 -19.56
N TYR A 202 -23.09 -10.95 -18.38
CA TYR A 202 -23.15 -12.05 -17.39
C TYR A 202 -24.21 -11.84 -16.30
N LEU A 203 -24.69 -10.60 -16.12
CA LEU A 203 -25.76 -10.30 -15.15
C LEU A 203 -27.16 -10.55 -15.72
N HIS A 204 -27.31 -10.76 -17.02
CA HIS A 204 -28.58 -11.01 -17.69
C HIS A 204 -28.75 -12.47 -18.21
N THR A 205 -27.86 -13.41 -17.79
CA THR A 205 -27.99 -14.85 -17.96
C THR A 205 -28.30 -15.51 -16.63
#